data_ae42d1d45a8f17332bb336eeeb544a83
#
_entry.id   ae42d1d45a8f17332bb336eeeb544a83
#
_cell.length_a   1.000
_cell.length_b   1.000
_cell.length_c   1.000
_cell.angle_alpha   90.00
_cell.angle_beta   90.00
_cell.angle_gamma   90.00
#
_symmetry.space_group_name_H-M   'P 1'
#
loop_
_entity.id
_entity.type
_entity.pdbx_description
1 polymer ?
#
loop_
_entity_poly.entity_id
_entity_poly.type
_entity_poly.pdbx_seq_one_letter_code
_entity_poly.pdbx_strand_id
1 'polypeptide(L)'
;MNSQQLSRRLATVADLICQYGASDIRLADIGSDHAYLPCHLALNQKIQAAVAGEVVKGPYQSAQAEVQSQGLDSIIQVRLGDGLAVIQADDAINVISICGMGGSLIRSILDEGQDKLSHGSLSAKIGRASCRERV
;
A
#
# COMPACT_ATOMS: atom_id res chain seq x y z
N MET A 1 -3.27 2.37 -17.52
CA MET A 1 -2.82 1.70 -16.30
C MET A 1 -3.95 0.93 -15.67
N ASN A 2 -3.69 -0.28 -15.22
CA ASN A 2 -4.65 -1.09 -14.48
C ASN A 2 -3.87 -2.09 -13.61
N SER A 3 -4.58 -3.00 -12.94
CA SER A 3 -3.94 -3.95 -12.02
C SER A 3 -3.02 -4.95 -12.70
N GLN A 4 -3.23 -5.21 -13.97
CA GLN A 4 -2.38 -6.12 -14.73
C GLN A 4 -1.21 -5.39 -15.35
N GLN A 5 -1.36 -4.11 -15.64
CA GLN A 5 -0.35 -3.33 -16.33
C GLN A 5 -0.17 -1.99 -15.62
N LEU A 6 0.84 -1.91 -14.78
CA LEU A 6 1.11 -0.73 -13.99
C LEU A 6 1.83 0.34 -14.79
N SER A 7 1.69 1.59 -14.37
CA SER A 7 2.56 2.65 -14.87
C SER A 7 4.01 2.32 -14.52
N ARG A 8 4.94 2.97 -15.22
CA ARG A 8 6.36 2.73 -14.98
C ARG A 8 6.74 3.00 -13.52
N ARG A 9 6.18 4.07 -12.94
CA ARG A 9 6.48 4.40 -11.53
C ARG A 9 5.98 3.34 -10.57
N LEU A 10 4.74 2.89 -10.75
CA LEU A 10 4.19 1.85 -9.89
C LEU A 10 4.88 0.52 -10.12
N ALA A 11 5.28 0.21 -11.35
CA ALA A 11 6.04 -1.00 -11.62
C ALA A 11 7.37 -0.99 -10.88
N THR A 12 8.04 0.17 -10.81
CA THR A 12 9.27 0.30 -10.03
C THR A 12 9.01 0.06 -8.55
N VAL A 13 7.93 0.62 -8.02
CA VAL A 13 7.56 0.39 -6.62
C VAL A 13 7.29 -1.08 -6.37
N ALA A 14 6.58 -1.74 -7.27
CA ALA A 14 6.31 -3.17 -7.16
C ALA A 14 7.60 -3.99 -7.12
N ASP A 15 8.55 -3.65 -7.98
CA ASP A 15 9.85 -4.34 -8.00
C ASP A 15 10.59 -4.14 -6.68
N LEU A 16 10.58 -2.92 -6.14
CA LEU A 16 11.23 -2.63 -4.87
C LEU A 16 10.59 -3.41 -3.72
N ILE A 17 9.28 -3.51 -3.70
CA ILE A 17 8.57 -4.28 -2.68
C ILE A 17 9.00 -5.74 -2.74
N CYS A 18 9.04 -6.32 -3.93
CA CYS A 18 9.45 -7.71 -4.10
C CYS A 18 10.92 -7.92 -3.73
N GLN A 19 11.76 -6.92 -3.99
CA GLN A 19 13.19 -7.00 -3.73
C GLN A 19 13.51 -6.93 -2.24
N TYR A 20 12.80 -6.07 -1.50
CA TYR A 20 13.07 -5.84 -0.08
C TYR A 20 12.16 -6.64 0.83
N GLY A 21 11.07 -7.16 0.31
CA GLY A 21 10.15 -7.95 1.10
C GLY A 21 10.67 -9.36 1.35
N ALA A 22 10.26 -9.95 2.45
CA ALA A 22 10.51 -11.35 2.71
C ALA A 22 9.56 -12.21 1.86
N SER A 23 9.61 -13.52 2.03
CA SER A 23 8.72 -14.42 1.31
C SER A 23 7.25 -14.25 1.73
N ASP A 24 7.00 -13.60 2.87
CA ASP A 24 5.65 -13.40 3.40
C ASP A 24 5.39 -11.90 3.47
N ILE A 25 5.08 -11.29 2.34
CA ILE A 25 4.87 -9.86 2.28
C ILE A 25 3.43 -9.53 2.63
N ARG A 26 3.26 -8.67 3.64
CA ARG A 26 1.98 -8.11 4.03
C ARG A 26 2.07 -6.61 3.91
N LEU A 27 1.41 -6.08 2.90
CA LEU A 27 1.60 -4.72 2.42
C LEU A 27 0.53 -3.78 2.93
N ALA A 28 0.92 -2.58 3.33
CA ALA A 28 -0.01 -1.48 3.50
C ALA A 28 0.33 -0.42 2.47
N ASP A 29 -0.60 -0.14 1.59
CA ASP A 29 -0.43 0.85 0.53
C ASP A 29 -1.28 2.07 0.87
N ILE A 30 -0.62 3.12 1.33
CA ILE A 30 -1.28 4.33 1.82
C ILE A 30 -1.43 5.31 0.66
N GLY A 31 -2.66 5.80 0.47
CA GLY A 31 -2.96 6.62 -0.69
C GLY A 31 -2.96 5.78 -1.95
N SER A 32 -3.62 4.65 -1.87
CA SER A 32 -3.52 3.60 -2.89
C SER A 32 -4.07 4.01 -4.24
N ASP A 33 -5.01 4.95 -4.25
CA ASP A 33 -5.73 5.31 -5.48
C ASP A 33 -6.19 4.00 -6.12
N HIS A 34 -7.06 3.83 -6.86
CA HIS A 34 -7.59 2.63 -7.51
C HIS A 34 -7.07 1.25 -7.04
N ALA A 35 -6.20 1.17 -6.05
CA ALA A 35 -5.60 -0.08 -5.54
C ALA A 35 -4.87 -0.90 -6.62
N TYR A 36 -4.34 -0.25 -7.64
CA TYR A 36 -3.67 -0.98 -8.73
C TYR A 36 -2.41 -1.69 -8.26
N LEU A 37 -1.64 -1.07 -7.36
CA LEU A 37 -0.39 -1.68 -6.90
C LEU A 37 -0.63 -2.94 -6.07
N PRO A 38 -1.46 -2.92 -5.03
CA PRO A 38 -1.70 -4.16 -4.28
C PRO A 38 -2.40 -5.22 -5.13
N CYS A 39 -3.32 -4.83 -6.02
CA CYS A 39 -3.96 -5.80 -6.89
C CYS A 39 -2.96 -6.46 -7.84
N HIS A 40 -2.05 -5.68 -8.42
CA HIS A 40 -1.03 -6.23 -9.29
C HIS A 40 -0.16 -7.26 -8.56
N LEU A 41 0.28 -6.91 -7.35
CA LEU A 41 1.12 -7.80 -6.56
C LEU A 41 0.37 -9.07 -6.15
N ALA A 42 -0.90 -8.95 -5.81
CA ALA A 42 -1.72 -10.10 -5.45
C ALA A 42 -1.98 -11.01 -6.66
N LEU A 43 -2.26 -10.43 -7.81
CA LEU A 43 -2.49 -11.20 -9.04
C LEU A 43 -1.25 -11.99 -9.45
N ASN A 44 -0.07 -11.47 -9.15
CA ASN A 44 1.18 -12.15 -9.45
C ASN A 44 1.70 -12.97 -8.27
N GLN A 45 0.89 -13.16 -7.24
CA GLN A 45 1.21 -13.99 -6.07
C GLN A 45 2.47 -13.53 -5.35
N LYS A 46 2.67 -12.21 -5.29
CA LYS A 46 3.86 -11.64 -4.64
C LYS A 46 3.62 -11.25 -3.20
N ILE A 47 2.34 -11.14 -2.77
CA ILE A 47 2.00 -10.74 -1.41
C ILE A 47 1.00 -11.72 -0.82
N GLN A 48 1.02 -11.83 0.52
CA GLN A 48 0.07 -12.66 1.26
C GLN A 48 -1.21 -11.93 1.56
N ALA A 49 -1.09 -10.64 1.86
CA ALA A 49 -2.24 -9.81 2.21
C ALA A 49 -1.87 -8.36 2.00
N ALA A 50 -2.88 -7.51 1.92
CA ALA A 50 -2.66 -6.08 1.78
C ALA A 50 -3.80 -5.29 2.40
N VAL A 51 -3.47 -4.09 2.87
CA VAL A 51 -4.43 -3.07 3.24
C VAL A 51 -4.20 -1.89 2.31
N ALA A 52 -5.23 -1.48 1.61
CA ALA A 52 -5.20 -0.28 0.76
C ALA A 52 -5.93 0.83 1.50
N GLY A 53 -5.19 1.86 1.90
CA GLY A 53 -5.75 2.94 2.70
C GLY A 53 -6.04 4.17 1.87
N GLU A 54 -7.22 4.77 2.09
CA GLU A 54 -7.62 6.00 1.42
C GLU A 54 -8.27 6.92 2.43
N VAL A 55 -8.00 8.20 2.29
CA VAL A 55 -8.60 9.21 3.18
C VAL A 55 -9.82 9.84 2.53
N VAL A 56 -9.95 9.78 1.21
CA VAL A 56 -11.04 10.39 0.46
C VAL A 56 -11.97 9.31 -0.06
N LYS A 57 -13.27 9.58 0.03
CA LYS A 57 -14.29 8.58 -0.27
C LYS A 57 -14.28 8.12 -1.73
N GLY A 58 -14.07 9.02 -2.68
CA GLY A 58 -14.05 8.67 -4.10
C GLY A 58 -12.98 7.64 -4.44
N PRO A 59 -11.70 7.92 -4.15
CA PRO A 59 -10.65 6.93 -4.34
C PRO A 59 -10.86 5.65 -3.54
N TYR A 60 -11.44 5.75 -2.34
CA TYR A 60 -11.79 4.59 -1.54
C TYR A 60 -12.76 3.67 -2.30
N GLN A 61 -13.81 4.25 -2.87
CA GLN A 61 -14.81 3.49 -3.63
C GLN A 61 -14.19 2.90 -4.90
N SER A 62 -13.33 3.64 -5.59
CA SER A 62 -12.64 3.14 -6.77
C SER A 62 -11.73 1.96 -6.43
N ALA A 63 -11.03 2.04 -5.30
CA ALA A 63 -10.16 0.96 -4.85
C ALA A 63 -10.99 -0.28 -4.51
N GLN A 64 -12.11 -0.11 -3.83
CA GLN A 64 -12.99 -1.24 -3.52
C GLN A 64 -13.51 -1.91 -4.79
N ALA A 65 -13.92 -1.11 -5.77
CA ALA A 65 -14.42 -1.64 -7.02
C ALA A 65 -13.34 -2.44 -7.76
N GLU A 66 -12.12 -1.94 -7.77
CA GLU A 66 -11.01 -2.64 -8.43
C GLU A 66 -10.71 -3.96 -7.73
N VAL A 67 -10.63 -3.97 -6.42
CA VAL A 67 -10.35 -5.18 -5.65
C VAL A 67 -11.43 -6.23 -5.91
N GLN A 68 -12.68 -5.82 -5.89
CA GLN A 68 -13.80 -6.73 -6.14
C GLN A 68 -13.80 -7.25 -7.57
N SER A 69 -13.53 -6.37 -8.55
CA SER A 69 -13.54 -6.78 -9.94
C SER A 69 -12.44 -7.79 -10.26
N GLN A 70 -11.34 -7.76 -9.50
CA GLN A 70 -10.24 -8.70 -9.68
C GLN A 70 -10.38 -9.95 -8.80
N GLY A 71 -11.45 -10.02 -8.00
CA GLY A 71 -11.67 -11.17 -7.12
C GLY A 71 -10.67 -11.27 -5.99
N LEU A 72 -10.15 -10.15 -5.50
CA LEU A 72 -9.08 -10.13 -4.51
C LEU A 72 -9.53 -9.67 -3.13
N ASP A 73 -10.82 -9.60 -2.88
CA ASP A 73 -11.35 -9.09 -1.61
C ASP A 73 -11.02 -9.99 -0.42
N SER A 74 -10.60 -11.22 -0.63
CA SER A 74 -10.11 -12.08 0.45
C SER A 74 -8.66 -11.79 0.84
N ILE A 75 -7.91 -11.13 -0.04
CA ILE A 75 -6.48 -10.83 0.16
C ILE A 75 -6.28 -9.37 0.53
N ILE A 76 -7.04 -8.48 -0.11
CA ILE A 76 -6.86 -7.03 0.02
C ILE A 76 -8.07 -6.43 0.70
N GLN A 77 -7.83 -5.70 1.80
CA GLN A 77 -8.86 -4.92 2.45
C GLN A 77 -8.66 -3.44 2.12
N VAL A 78 -9.72 -2.80 1.65
CA VAL A 78 -9.70 -1.37 1.37
C VAL A 78 -10.32 -0.66 2.57
N ARG A 79 -9.63 0.33 3.11
CA ARG A 79 -10.07 1.00 4.32
C ARG A 79 -10.04 2.50 4.14
N LEU A 80 -11.05 3.17 4.66
CA LEU A 80 -11.15 4.62 4.67
C LEU A 80 -10.60 5.11 6.01
N GLY A 81 -9.57 5.95 5.96
CA GLY A 81 -8.97 6.46 7.17
C GLY A 81 -7.74 7.29 6.86
N ASP A 82 -7.18 7.89 7.89
CA ASP A 82 -6.11 8.85 7.76
C ASP A 82 -4.75 8.18 7.96
N GLY A 83 -3.97 8.14 6.90
CA GLY A 83 -2.60 7.68 6.96
C GLY A 83 -2.47 6.26 7.50
N LEU A 84 -1.55 6.07 8.44
CA LEU A 84 -1.28 4.77 9.02
C LEU A 84 -2.36 4.31 10.01
N ALA A 85 -3.34 5.16 10.31
CA ALA A 85 -4.43 4.77 11.18
C ALA A 85 -5.26 3.61 10.63
N VAL A 86 -5.20 3.37 9.33
CA VAL A 86 -5.91 2.23 8.72
C VAL A 86 -5.29 0.88 9.05
N ILE A 87 -4.05 0.87 9.54
CA ILE A 87 -3.34 -0.37 9.87
C ILE A 87 -3.70 -0.81 11.27
N GLN A 88 -4.02 -2.10 11.42
CA GLN A 88 -4.31 -2.71 12.72
C GLN A 88 -3.21 -3.71 13.06
N ALA A 89 -3.02 -3.96 14.35
CA ALA A 89 -1.93 -4.84 14.81
C ALA A 89 -2.04 -6.25 14.23
N ASP A 90 -3.26 -6.76 14.12
CA ASP A 90 -3.48 -8.12 13.60
C ASP A 90 -3.33 -8.22 12.08
N ASP A 91 -3.15 -7.11 11.39
CA ASP A 91 -2.82 -7.15 9.96
C ASP A 91 -1.42 -7.71 9.71
N ALA A 92 -0.56 -7.63 10.70
CA ALA A 92 0.83 -8.10 10.62
C ALA A 92 1.58 -7.50 9.43
N ILE A 93 1.38 -6.21 9.20
CA ILE A 93 2.00 -5.49 8.07
C ILE A 93 3.51 -5.45 8.26
N ASN A 94 4.25 -5.80 7.21
CA ASN A 94 5.71 -5.75 7.22
C ASN A 94 6.30 -4.88 6.11
N VAL A 95 5.48 -4.37 5.20
CA VAL A 95 5.93 -3.43 4.17
C VAL A 95 4.88 -2.33 4.04
N ILE A 96 5.33 -1.09 3.99
CA ILE A 96 4.44 0.06 3.82
C ILE A 96 4.91 0.83 2.58
N SER A 97 3.98 1.09 1.68
CA SER A 97 4.22 1.96 0.53
C SER A 97 3.32 3.19 0.63
N ILE A 98 3.87 4.33 0.31
CA ILE A 98 3.14 5.59 0.27
C ILE A 98 3.46 6.24 -1.06
N CYS A 99 2.47 6.28 -1.93
CA CYS A 99 2.66 6.76 -3.29
C CYS A 99 1.70 7.88 -3.61
N GLY A 100 2.10 8.73 -4.54
CA GLY A 100 1.23 9.77 -5.06
C GLY A 100 1.02 10.96 -4.15
N MET A 101 1.86 11.12 -3.13
CA MET A 101 1.73 12.20 -2.17
C MET A 101 2.99 13.04 -2.10
N GLY A 102 2.84 14.30 -1.70
CA GLY A 102 3.99 15.18 -1.50
C GLY A 102 4.81 14.77 -0.28
N GLY A 103 6.09 15.15 -0.28
CA GLY A 103 7.00 14.76 0.77
C GLY A 103 6.59 15.22 2.16
N SER A 104 6.04 16.43 2.29
CA SER A 104 5.61 16.94 3.58
C SER A 104 4.41 16.17 4.12
N LEU A 105 3.50 15.77 3.24
CA LEU A 105 2.34 14.97 3.64
C LEU A 105 2.79 13.57 4.08
N ILE A 106 3.72 12.98 3.36
CA ILE A 106 4.28 11.68 3.73
C ILE A 106 4.91 11.75 5.13
N ARG A 107 5.67 12.82 5.39
CA ARG A 107 6.28 13.00 6.71
C ARG A 107 5.24 13.08 7.81
N SER A 108 4.16 13.84 7.59
CA SER A 108 3.08 13.96 8.57
C SER A 108 2.44 12.60 8.86
N ILE A 109 2.20 11.83 7.81
CA ILE A 109 1.60 10.49 7.95
C ILE A 109 2.49 9.60 8.79
N LEU A 110 3.80 9.61 8.52
CA LEU A 110 4.75 8.78 9.26
C LEU A 110 4.86 9.22 10.72
N ASP A 111 4.90 10.52 10.97
CA ASP A 111 4.96 11.04 12.33
C ASP A 111 3.73 10.66 13.14
N GLU A 112 2.55 10.81 12.56
CA GLU A 112 1.31 10.46 13.23
C GLU A 112 1.17 8.97 13.46
N GLY A 113 1.75 8.16 12.57
CA GLY A 113 1.69 6.72 12.66
C GLY A 113 2.85 6.08 13.38
N GLN A 114 3.69 6.88 14.07
CA GLN A 114 4.91 6.38 14.67
C GLN A 114 4.66 5.27 15.69
N ASP A 115 3.56 5.33 16.41
CA ASP A 115 3.19 4.28 17.34
C ASP A 115 3.12 2.92 16.66
N LYS A 116 2.59 2.89 15.45
CA LYS A 116 2.45 1.65 14.70
C LYS A 116 3.79 1.16 14.16
N LEU A 117 4.67 2.09 13.82
CA LEU A 117 6.01 1.77 13.33
C LEU A 117 6.94 1.29 14.44
N SER A 118 6.73 1.78 15.65
CA SER A 118 7.59 1.42 16.79
C SER A 118 7.18 0.14 17.47
N HIS A 119 5.98 -0.39 17.18
CA HIS A 119 5.61 -1.69 17.71
C HIS A 119 6.45 -2.76 17.03
N GLY A 120 7.04 -3.64 17.82
CA GLY A 120 7.97 -4.63 17.33
C GLY A 120 7.40 -5.61 16.31
N SER A 121 6.08 -5.66 16.17
CA SER A 121 5.45 -6.47 15.15
C SER A 121 5.59 -5.87 13.75
N LEU A 122 6.01 -4.61 13.68
CA LEU A 122 6.27 -3.97 12.42
C LEU A 122 7.77 -3.86 12.21
N SER A 123 8.36 -4.89 11.70
CA SER A 123 9.68 -4.76 11.10
C SER A 123 9.46 -4.11 9.75
N ALA A 124 8.88 -2.94 9.76
CA ALA A 124 8.45 -2.29 8.54
C ALA A 124 9.63 -1.69 7.84
N LYS A 125 9.90 -2.18 6.68
CA LYS A 125 10.74 -1.46 5.74
C LYS A 125 9.83 -0.51 5.01
N ILE A 126 9.99 0.77 5.30
CA ILE A 126 9.26 1.78 4.60
C ILE A 126 9.90 1.94 3.23
N GLY A 127 9.27 1.39 2.25
CA GLY A 127 9.65 1.64 0.88
C GLY A 127 9.24 3.06 0.54
N ARG A 128 10.19 3.95 0.60
CA ARG A 128 9.96 5.29 0.13
C ARG A 128 10.12 5.36 -1.33
N ALA A 129 9.41 4.63 -2.06
CA ALA A 129 9.42 4.87 -3.47
C ALA A 129 8.55 6.07 -3.68
N SER A 130 9.16 7.19 -3.71
CA SER A 130 8.50 8.39 -4.08
C SER A 130 8.07 8.25 -5.50
N CYS A 131 6.83 8.04 -5.68
CA CYS A 131 6.27 8.03 -6.99
C CYS A 131 6.40 9.35 -7.68
N ARG A 132 7.01 10.33 -7.03
CA ARG A 132 7.21 11.56 -7.65
C ARG A 132 8.62 11.79 -7.95
N GLU A 133 9.30 11.23 -8.08
CA GLU A 133 10.47 11.59 -8.49
C GLU A 133 10.66 11.99 -9.73
N ARG A 134 10.68 12.61 -9.82
CA ARG A 134 10.79 12.82 -10.80
C ARG A 134 11.63 13.10 -11.12
N VAL A 135 11.77 13.19 -11.18
CA VAL A 135 12.22 13.29 -11.42
C VAL A 135 12.62 13.31 -11.64
#